data_bbc92703511878422efc6b077c3e2b71
#
_entry.id   bbc92703511878422efc6b077c3e2b71
#
_cell.length_a   1.000
_cell.length_b   1.000
_cell.length_c   1.000
_cell.angle_alpha   90.00
_cell.angle_beta   90.00
_cell.angle_gamma   90.00
#
_symmetry.space_group_name_H-M   'P 1'
#
loop_
_entity.id
_entity.type
_entity.pdbx_description
1 polymer ?
#
loop_
_entity_poly.entity_id
_entity_poly.type
_entity_poly.pdbx_seq_one_letter_code
_entity_poly.pdbx_strand_id
1 'polypeptide(L)'
;AALASGLYGIEHQLEPLPQVKGNAYEQDHPAELALPHSLMEAANRLRQSGTAKELFGEHFVEHFAATREWEEREYRKHVSDWELSRYFEII
;
A
#
# COMPACT_ATOMS: atom_id res chain seq x y z
N ALA A 1 0.22 10.84 7.54
CA ALA A 1 -0.63 10.39 6.43
C ALA A 1 -2.11 10.46 6.78
N ALA A 2 -2.52 9.94 7.92
CA ALA A 2 -3.93 9.97 8.33
C ALA A 2 -4.46 11.41 8.48
N LEU A 3 -3.69 12.27 9.14
CA LEU A 3 -4.07 13.66 9.32
C LEU A 3 -4.13 14.42 7.98
N ALA A 4 -3.16 14.20 7.12
CA ALA A 4 -3.11 14.83 5.80
C ALA A 4 -4.29 14.39 4.94
N SER A 5 -4.64 13.11 4.97
CA SER A 5 -5.80 12.56 4.25
C SER A 5 -7.11 13.19 4.71
N GLY A 6 -7.28 13.33 6.03
CA GLY A 6 -8.46 13.96 6.61
C GLY A 6 -8.59 15.42 6.22
N LEU A 7 -7.50 16.18 6.29
CA LEU A 7 -7.48 17.58 5.89
C LEU A 7 -7.77 17.76 4.39
N TYR A 8 -7.24 16.87 3.56
CA TYR A 8 -7.53 16.87 2.12
C TYR A 8 -9.03 16.68 1.86
N GLY A 9 -9.64 15.72 2.56
CA GLY A 9 -11.07 15.48 2.44
C GLY A 9 -11.91 16.69 2.82
N ILE A 10 -11.55 17.39 3.90
CA ILE A 10 -12.26 18.60 4.34
C ILE A 10 -12.07 19.72 3.32
N GLU A 11 -10.84 19.93 2.86
CA GLU A 11 -10.52 21.01 1.91
C GLU A 11 -11.28 20.83 0.59
N HIS A 12 -11.39 19.62 0.09
CA HIS A 12 -12.08 19.30 -1.16
C HIS A 12 -13.56 18.94 -0.97
N GLN A 13 -14.08 19.04 0.25
CA GLN A 13 -15.48 18.74 0.58
C GLN A 13 -15.93 17.39 0.05
N LEU A 14 -15.10 16.37 0.26
CA LEU A 14 -15.39 15.02 -0.21
C LEU A 14 -16.50 14.38 0.62
N GLU A 15 -17.39 13.66 -0.07
CA GLU A 15 -18.44 12.88 0.59
C GLU A 15 -17.89 11.52 0.98
N PRO A 16 -17.98 11.13 2.27
CA PRO A 16 -17.57 9.80 2.65
C PRO A 16 -18.54 8.75 2.11
N LEU A 17 -18.04 7.50 2.01
CA LEU A 17 -18.90 6.38 1.67
C LEU A 17 -19.93 6.11 2.76
N PRO A 18 -21.03 5.41 2.43
CA PRO A 18 -22.00 5.02 3.45
C PRO A 18 -21.34 4.26 4.59
N GLN A 19 -21.87 4.46 5.79
CA GLN A 19 -21.35 3.80 6.98
C GLN A 19 -21.43 2.29 6.85
N VAL A 20 -20.32 1.61 7.14
CA VAL A 20 -20.27 0.16 7.17
C VAL A 20 -20.75 -0.32 8.53
N LYS A 21 -21.73 -1.24 8.54
CA LYS A 21 -22.24 -1.86 9.76
C LYS A 21 -21.74 -3.30 9.84
N GLY A 22 -21.32 -3.70 11.03
CA GLY A 22 -20.82 -5.04 11.27
C GLY A 22 -19.36 -5.18 10.87
N ASN A 23 -18.96 -6.38 10.42
CA ASN A 23 -17.59 -6.67 10.07
C ASN A 23 -17.28 -6.19 8.66
N ALA A 24 -16.36 -5.23 8.53
CA ALA A 24 -15.97 -4.67 7.23
C ALA A 24 -15.34 -5.71 6.30
N TYR A 25 -14.74 -6.76 6.83
CA TYR A 25 -14.14 -7.82 6.01
C TYR A 25 -15.18 -8.69 5.29
N GLU A 26 -16.40 -8.68 5.77
CA GLU A 26 -17.51 -9.44 5.18
C GLU A 26 -18.30 -8.66 4.14
N GLN A 27 -17.93 -7.41 3.90
CA GLN A 27 -18.66 -6.54 2.98
C GLN A 27 -17.87 -6.30 1.71
N ASP A 28 -18.59 -6.20 0.60
CA ASP A 28 -18.00 -5.88 -0.69
C ASP A 28 -17.70 -4.38 -0.76
N HIS A 29 -16.50 -4.06 -1.19
CA HIS A 29 -16.05 -2.69 -1.43
C HIS A 29 -15.66 -2.52 -2.89
N PRO A 30 -15.75 -1.29 -3.45
CA PRO A 30 -15.26 -1.05 -4.79
C PRO A 30 -13.78 -1.45 -4.92
N ALA A 31 -13.41 -2.05 -6.04
CA ALA A 31 -12.05 -2.52 -6.27
C ALA A 31 -11.01 -1.40 -6.14
N GLU A 32 -11.37 -0.18 -6.52
CA GLU A 32 -10.50 1.00 -6.42
C GLU A 32 -10.16 1.38 -4.97
N LEU A 33 -10.98 0.94 -4.00
CA LEU A 33 -10.77 1.19 -2.58
C LEU A 33 -10.09 0.01 -1.88
N ALA A 34 -9.83 -1.09 -2.59
CA ALA A 34 -9.17 -2.25 -2.03
C ALA A 34 -7.73 -1.88 -1.62
N LEU A 35 -7.31 -2.39 -0.46
CA LEU A 35 -5.93 -2.20 -0.01
C LEU A 35 -4.97 -3.00 -0.89
N PRO A 36 -3.74 -2.52 -1.08
CA PRO A 36 -2.73 -3.29 -1.81
C PRO A 36 -2.43 -4.62 -1.12
N HIS A 37 -2.12 -5.63 -1.91
CA HIS A 37 -1.82 -6.97 -1.40
C HIS A 37 -0.31 -7.22 -1.22
N SER A 38 0.54 -6.31 -1.68
CA SER A 38 1.98 -6.43 -1.55
C SER A 38 2.61 -5.06 -1.35
N LEU A 39 3.84 -5.07 -0.83
CA LEU A 39 4.61 -3.83 -0.66
C LEU A 39 4.90 -3.18 -2.02
N MET A 40 5.18 -3.98 -3.03
CA MET A 40 5.45 -3.49 -4.38
C MET A 40 4.24 -2.79 -4.98
N GLU A 41 3.04 -3.38 -4.82
CA GLU A 41 1.79 -2.78 -5.26
C GLU A 41 1.52 -1.47 -4.53
N ALA A 42 1.75 -1.43 -3.21
CA ALA A 42 1.58 -0.23 -2.40
C ALA A 42 2.53 0.88 -2.85
N ALA A 43 3.80 0.56 -3.10
CA ALA A 43 4.79 1.52 -3.57
C ALA A 43 4.42 2.10 -4.94
N ASN A 44 3.93 1.26 -5.84
CA ASN A 44 3.49 1.70 -7.17
C ASN A 44 2.30 2.64 -7.08
N ARG A 45 1.33 2.32 -6.21
CA ARG A 45 0.17 3.20 -6.00
C ARG A 45 0.57 4.55 -5.45
N LEU A 46 1.51 4.57 -4.52
CA LEU A 46 2.03 5.82 -3.96
C LEU A 46 2.70 6.66 -5.05
N ARG A 47 3.52 6.05 -5.88
CA ARG A 47 4.21 6.73 -6.97
C ARG A 47 3.26 7.35 -7.98
N GLN A 48 2.16 6.68 -8.26
CA GLN A 48 1.16 7.13 -9.23
C GLN A 48 0.14 8.10 -8.65
N SER A 49 0.15 8.29 -7.33
CA SER A 49 -0.83 9.14 -6.67
C SER A 49 -0.47 10.62 -6.80
N GLY A 50 -1.23 11.35 -7.60
CA GLY A 50 -1.10 12.80 -7.69
C GLY A 50 -1.44 13.50 -6.37
N THR A 51 -2.41 12.97 -5.63
CA THR A 51 -2.80 13.49 -4.32
C THR A 51 -1.66 13.38 -3.31
N ALA A 52 -0.97 12.24 -3.27
CA ALA A 52 0.16 12.05 -2.37
C ALA A 52 1.30 13.03 -2.70
N LYS A 53 1.58 13.25 -3.98
CA LYS A 53 2.59 14.20 -4.42
C LYS A 53 2.24 15.64 -4.03
N GLU A 54 0.97 15.98 -4.11
CA GLU A 54 0.47 17.28 -3.70
C GLU A 54 0.61 17.49 -2.19
N LEU A 55 0.28 16.47 -1.38
CA LEU A 55 0.31 16.57 0.09
C LEU A 55 1.72 16.51 0.68
N PHE A 56 2.58 15.67 0.13
CA PHE A 56 3.89 15.38 0.72
C PHE A 56 5.08 15.86 -0.12
N GLY A 57 4.83 16.27 -1.36
CA GLY A 57 5.87 16.67 -2.30
C GLY A 57 6.39 15.49 -3.12
N GLU A 58 6.76 15.79 -4.38
CA GLU A 58 7.20 14.77 -5.32
C GLU A 58 8.48 14.07 -4.86
N HIS A 59 9.45 14.83 -4.34
CA HIS A 59 10.70 14.26 -3.85
C HIS A 59 10.51 13.27 -2.72
N PHE A 60 9.62 13.60 -1.78
CA PHE A 60 9.31 12.71 -0.66
C PHE A 60 8.68 11.41 -1.18
N VAL A 61 7.69 11.52 -2.05
CA VAL A 61 6.97 10.36 -2.59
C VAL A 61 7.93 9.43 -3.35
N GLU A 62 8.77 9.99 -4.23
CA GLU A 62 9.74 9.20 -4.98
C GLU A 62 10.75 8.52 -4.08
N HIS A 63 11.27 9.23 -3.10
CA HIS A 63 12.24 8.67 -2.16
C HIS A 63 11.61 7.57 -1.30
N PHE A 64 10.45 7.83 -0.74
CA PHE A 64 9.78 6.86 0.12
C PHE A 64 9.39 5.60 -0.66
N ALA A 65 8.85 5.76 -1.86
CA ALA A 65 8.51 4.63 -2.72
C ALA A 65 9.76 3.81 -3.07
N ALA A 66 10.86 4.48 -3.37
CA ALA A 66 12.13 3.81 -3.67
C ALA A 66 12.64 3.00 -2.48
N THR A 67 12.52 3.52 -1.25
CA THR A 67 12.93 2.76 -0.05
C THR A 67 12.08 1.50 0.13
N ARG A 68 10.78 1.59 -0.16
CA ARG A 68 9.88 0.42 -0.05
C ARG A 68 10.20 -0.63 -1.11
N GLU A 69 10.50 -0.19 -2.31
CA GLU A 69 10.92 -1.10 -3.38
C GLU A 69 12.24 -1.80 -3.05
N TRP A 70 13.18 -1.08 -2.46
CA TRP A 70 14.44 -1.65 -2.01
C TRP A 70 14.22 -2.72 -0.94
N GLU A 71 13.35 -2.45 0.03
CA GLU A 71 12.97 -3.42 1.06
C GLU A 71 12.39 -4.69 0.45
N GLU A 72 11.51 -4.54 -0.54
CA GLU A 72 10.92 -5.68 -1.24
C GLU A 72 11.96 -6.50 -1.97
N ARG A 73 12.90 -5.84 -2.65
CA ARG A 73 13.99 -6.54 -3.34
C ARG A 73 14.89 -7.30 -2.37
N GLU A 74 15.22 -6.69 -1.24
CA GLU A 74 16.03 -7.33 -0.20
C GLU A 74 15.30 -8.53 0.40
N TYR A 75 14.00 -8.38 0.66
CA TYR A 75 13.18 -9.47 1.15
C TYR A 75 13.20 -10.67 0.19
N ARG A 76 13.08 -10.40 -1.11
CA ARG A 76 13.06 -11.47 -2.14
C ARG A 76 14.39 -12.19 -2.29
N LYS A 77 15.48 -11.58 -1.86
CA LYS A 77 16.79 -12.23 -1.88
C LYS A 77 16.95 -13.26 -0.78
N HIS A 78 16.14 -13.19 0.26
CA HIS A 78 16.20 -14.13 1.36
C HIS A 78 15.40 -15.38 1.03
N VAL A 79 16.04 -16.53 1.25
CA VAL A 79 15.38 -17.84 1.12
C VAL A 79 14.93 -18.24 2.51
N SER A 80 13.63 -18.44 2.70
CA SER A 80 13.09 -18.83 3.99
C SER A 80 13.53 -20.26 4.37
N ASP A 81 13.53 -20.57 5.67
CA ASP A 81 13.82 -21.91 6.15
C ASP A 81 12.87 -22.95 5.57
N TRP A 82 11.60 -22.58 5.38
CA TRP A 82 10.61 -23.43 4.77
C TRP A 82 10.97 -23.78 3.31
N GLU A 83 11.39 -22.78 2.54
CA GLU A 83 11.80 -22.96 1.15
C GLU A 83 13.05 -23.85 1.05
N LEU A 84 14.02 -23.63 1.91
CA LEU A 84 15.22 -24.48 1.98
C LEU A 84 14.87 -25.93 2.28
N SER A 85 14.01 -26.14 3.27
CA SER A 85 13.54 -27.46 3.65
C SER A 85 12.87 -28.19 2.48
N ARG A 86 11.95 -27.49 1.80
CA ARG A 86 11.27 -28.03 0.61
C ARG A 86 12.24 -28.37 -0.50
N TYR A 87 13.23 -27.52 -0.72
CA TYR A 87 14.22 -27.72 -1.78
C TYR A 87 15.06 -28.96 -1.53
N PHE A 88 15.50 -29.18 -0.30
CA PHE A 88 16.28 -30.36 0.06
C PHE A 88 15.46 -31.65 0.04
N GLU A 89 14.19 -31.59 0.32
CA GLU A 89 13.30 -32.74 0.26
C GLU A 89 13.04 -33.20 -1.17
N ILE A 90 13.04 -32.27 -2.13
CA ILE A 90 12.80 -32.59 -3.54
C ILE A 90 14.05 -33.21 -4.19
N ILE A 91 15.22 -32.82 -3.73
CA ILE A 91 16.49 -33.32 -4.23
C ILE A 91 16.81 -34.65 -3.55
#